data_7329da004d1c96d2c32a65b270da12e1
#
_entry.id   7329da004d1c96d2c32a65b270da12e1
#
_cell.length_a   1.000
_cell.length_b   1.000
_cell.length_c   1.000
_cell.angle_alpha   90.00
_cell.angle_beta   90.00
_cell.angle_gamma   90.00
#
_symmetry.space_group_name_H-M   'P 1'
#
loop_
_entity.id
_entity.type
_entity.pdbx_description
1 polymer ?
#
loop_
_entity_poly.entity_id
_entity_poly.type
_entity_poly.pdbx_seq_one_letter_code
_entity_poly.pdbx_strand_id
1 'polypeptide(L)'
;LIDFKLESIENFVKERFTRGRAGDDEIIKSNIVALGLGTEVAKKSGFSVGSLDDPNAPDYEQIMITGNAALSLGAVSAGLDSYYGYPISPATTILIWMEQNLINEGKFVFQVASEIEAINNIVGSGFSGKKAMTATAGPGIALMSEGLGLAWMAEIPCVVVDIQRGGPATGLPTKSEQSDLFACMFPAHGDVRLPVLAPGSVEECFYVGELSVNWAERYQGPVMVMGEFSLAERSENIKKPDLSKVVDERRNSDTGSNGYKRYESWNGELSPMPIPGGEVAYVANGSEHDEIGDTTHLPKHHIRLTERRFAKLGLLNDAPFEIENPDSEIAIMPWGSSKGVAREAYQQLIEKDKNLGWIYSVALNPLPEDVKEELKRKKLVIVPELNYQGQWSSILRMEGINAVSVTQFTGLPFKPTELANKISDKIKEIGD
;
A
#
# COMPACT_ATOMS: atom_id res chain seq x y z
N LEU A 1 -30.32 -12.38 -17.59
CA LEU A 1 -29.05 -12.03 -16.99
C LEU A 1 -29.33 -11.04 -15.84
N ILE A 2 -28.66 -9.95 -15.72
CA ILE A 2 -28.98 -8.94 -14.69
C ILE A 2 -29.78 -7.83 -15.38
N ASP A 3 -30.81 -7.30 -14.72
CA ASP A 3 -31.62 -6.20 -15.26
C ASP A 3 -30.85 -4.88 -15.11
N PHE A 4 -30.22 -4.43 -16.19
CA PHE A 4 -29.42 -3.22 -16.25
C PHE A 4 -29.97 -2.27 -17.33
N LYS A 5 -30.00 -0.96 -17.05
CA LYS A 5 -30.51 0.03 -18.01
C LYS A 5 -29.56 0.14 -19.20
N LEU A 6 -29.97 -0.37 -20.36
CA LEU A 6 -29.19 -0.40 -21.58
C LEU A 6 -28.70 1.01 -22.02
N GLU A 7 -29.54 2.02 -21.79
CA GLU A 7 -29.25 3.43 -22.09
C GLU A 7 -27.97 3.92 -21.38
N SER A 8 -27.71 3.47 -20.14
CA SER A 8 -26.49 3.85 -19.43
C SER A 8 -25.25 3.31 -20.11
N ILE A 9 -25.30 2.08 -20.64
CA ILE A 9 -24.18 1.48 -21.37
C ILE A 9 -24.01 2.17 -22.72
N GLU A 10 -25.10 2.48 -23.43
CA GLU A 10 -25.03 3.22 -24.70
C GLU A 10 -24.39 4.61 -24.53
N ASN A 11 -24.76 5.32 -23.46
CA ASN A 11 -24.19 6.63 -23.16
C ASN A 11 -22.68 6.52 -22.85
N PHE A 12 -22.28 5.52 -22.07
CA PHE A 12 -20.86 5.24 -21.84
C PHE A 12 -20.10 4.93 -23.14
N VAL A 13 -20.67 4.13 -24.05
CA VAL A 13 -20.08 3.85 -25.37
C VAL A 13 -19.90 5.12 -26.17
N LYS A 14 -20.92 5.99 -26.20
CA LYS A 14 -20.84 7.28 -26.89
C LYS A 14 -19.71 8.15 -26.31
N GLU A 15 -19.70 8.34 -25.01
CA GLU A 15 -18.68 9.14 -24.31
C GLU A 15 -17.26 8.61 -24.56
N ARG A 16 -17.04 7.31 -24.40
CA ARG A 16 -15.72 6.69 -24.55
C ARG A 16 -15.14 6.77 -25.96
N PHE A 17 -15.99 6.74 -26.98
CA PHE A 17 -15.54 6.71 -28.38
C PHE A 17 -15.71 8.04 -29.11
N THR A 18 -16.20 9.10 -28.45
CA THR A 18 -16.18 10.47 -28.97
C THR A 18 -14.80 11.09 -28.70
N ARG A 19 -13.84 10.85 -29.58
CA ARG A 19 -12.44 11.26 -29.42
C ARG A 19 -12.05 12.39 -30.37
N GLY A 20 -13.00 12.90 -31.16
CA GLY A 20 -12.76 13.91 -32.20
C GLY A 20 -11.98 13.41 -33.42
N ARG A 21 -12.03 12.09 -33.70
CA ARG A 21 -11.33 11.48 -34.81
C ARG A 21 -12.29 11.04 -35.92
N ALA A 22 -11.80 11.04 -37.16
CA ALA A 22 -12.55 10.48 -38.28
C ALA A 22 -12.87 8.99 -38.01
N GLY A 23 -14.15 8.60 -38.15
CA GLY A 23 -14.63 7.23 -37.92
C GLY A 23 -15.16 6.96 -36.51
N ASP A 24 -15.14 7.93 -35.58
CA ASP A 24 -15.70 7.76 -34.24
C ASP A 24 -17.19 7.38 -34.28
N ASP A 25 -17.99 8.02 -35.13
CA ASP A 25 -19.42 7.73 -35.29
C ASP A 25 -19.68 6.28 -35.76
N GLU A 26 -18.87 5.78 -36.67
CA GLU A 26 -18.98 4.41 -37.15
C GLU A 26 -18.64 3.36 -36.07
N ILE A 27 -17.59 3.67 -35.24
CA ILE A 27 -17.21 2.87 -34.10
C ILE A 27 -18.32 2.87 -33.06
N ILE A 28 -18.87 4.01 -32.70
CA ILE A 28 -19.99 4.13 -31.76
C ILE A 28 -21.20 3.32 -32.26
N LYS A 29 -21.60 3.54 -33.51
CA LYS A 29 -22.72 2.81 -34.11
C LYS A 29 -22.52 1.29 -34.10
N SER A 30 -21.34 0.81 -34.47
CA SER A 30 -21.01 -0.62 -34.49
C SER A 30 -21.06 -1.22 -33.05
N ASN A 31 -20.56 -0.53 -32.05
CA ASN A 31 -20.63 -0.97 -30.66
C ASN A 31 -22.06 -1.02 -30.13
N ILE A 32 -22.91 -0.03 -30.44
CA ILE A 32 -24.33 -0.01 -30.05
C ILE A 32 -25.10 -1.17 -30.70
N VAL A 33 -24.82 -1.45 -32.00
CA VAL A 33 -25.42 -2.58 -32.70
C VAL A 33 -24.99 -3.90 -32.03
N ALA A 34 -23.72 -4.09 -31.74
CA ALA A 34 -23.20 -5.28 -31.08
C ALA A 34 -23.84 -5.48 -29.70
N LEU A 35 -23.99 -4.40 -28.92
CA LEU A 35 -24.65 -4.40 -27.62
C LEU A 35 -26.12 -4.87 -27.76
N GLY A 36 -26.85 -4.33 -28.74
CA GLY A 36 -28.23 -4.74 -29.03
C GLY A 36 -28.35 -6.23 -29.41
N LEU A 37 -27.48 -6.71 -30.27
CA LEU A 37 -27.42 -8.13 -30.65
C LEU A 37 -27.11 -9.05 -29.46
N GLY A 38 -26.15 -8.65 -28.59
CA GLY A 38 -25.84 -9.37 -27.35
C GLY A 38 -27.04 -9.45 -26.42
N THR A 39 -27.75 -8.34 -26.27
CA THR A 39 -28.97 -8.26 -25.45
C THR A 39 -30.08 -9.20 -25.99
N GLU A 40 -30.28 -9.25 -27.28
CA GLU A 40 -31.23 -10.18 -27.92
C GLU A 40 -30.87 -11.65 -27.69
N VAL A 41 -29.61 -12.00 -27.81
CA VAL A 41 -29.11 -13.35 -27.51
C VAL A 41 -29.35 -13.71 -26.06
N ALA A 42 -29.04 -12.80 -25.14
CA ALA A 42 -29.27 -13.00 -23.70
C ALA A 42 -30.76 -13.21 -23.38
N LYS A 43 -31.66 -12.39 -23.95
CA LYS A 43 -33.11 -12.54 -23.76
C LYS A 43 -33.61 -13.88 -24.30
N LYS A 44 -33.13 -14.31 -25.49
CA LYS A 44 -33.51 -15.59 -26.12
C LYS A 44 -33.01 -16.82 -25.35
N SER A 45 -31.93 -16.67 -24.55
CA SER A 45 -31.39 -17.78 -23.75
C SER A 45 -32.31 -18.20 -22.61
N GLY A 46 -33.20 -17.31 -22.16
CA GLY A 46 -34.07 -17.54 -21.00
C GLY A 46 -33.31 -17.66 -19.68
N PHE A 47 -31.98 -17.45 -19.67
CA PHE A 47 -31.15 -17.54 -18.48
C PHE A 47 -31.14 -16.21 -17.74
N SER A 48 -31.41 -16.24 -16.44
CA SER A 48 -31.28 -15.08 -15.55
C SER A 48 -30.42 -15.43 -14.33
N VAL A 49 -29.53 -14.54 -13.93
CA VAL A 49 -28.75 -14.66 -12.71
C VAL A 49 -29.41 -14.00 -11.50
N GLY A 50 -30.46 -13.22 -11.73
CA GLY A 50 -31.22 -12.50 -10.70
C GLY A 50 -31.58 -11.09 -11.13
N SER A 51 -32.17 -10.33 -10.20
CA SER A 51 -32.43 -8.90 -10.31
C SER A 51 -31.56 -8.16 -9.31
N LEU A 52 -31.22 -6.92 -9.62
CA LEU A 52 -30.64 -5.99 -8.65
C LEU A 52 -31.77 -5.30 -7.90
N ASP A 53 -31.61 -5.16 -6.60
CA ASP A 53 -32.50 -4.31 -5.81
C ASP A 53 -32.37 -2.84 -6.24
N ASP A 54 -33.39 -2.05 -5.99
CA ASP A 54 -33.31 -0.61 -6.21
C ASP A 54 -32.15 -0.03 -5.37
N PRO A 55 -31.26 0.77 -5.95
CA PRO A 55 -30.11 1.29 -5.22
C PRO A 55 -30.59 2.25 -4.10
N ASN A 56 -30.27 1.91 -2.87
CA ASN A 56 -30.32 2.88 -1.78
C ASN A 56 -29.16 3.86 -1.99
N ALA A 57 -29.45 5.02 -2.59
CA ALA A 57 -28.45 6.05 -2.74
C ALA A 57 -28.01 6.53 -1.33
N PRO A 58 -26.71 6.52 -1.01
CA PRO A 58 -26.23 7.07 0.24
C PRO A 58 -26.49 8.59 0.29
N ASP A 59 -26.56 9.13 1.48
CA ASP A 59 -26.76 10.57 1.76
C ASP A 59 -25.47 11.41 1.61
N TYR A 60 -24.40 10.79 1.09
CA TYR A 60 -23.10 11.42 0.85
C TYR A 60 -22.66 11.26 -0.61
N GLU A 61 -21.81 12.20 -1.06
CA GLU A 61 -21.21 12.17 -2.40
C GLU A 61 -20.23 11.00 -2.54
N GLN A 62 -20.33 10.28 -3.65
CA GLN A 62 -19.45 9.17 -4.00
C GLN A 62 -18.63 9.51 -5.25
N ILE A 63 -17.45 8.89 -5.35
CA ILE A 63 -16.65 8.88 -6.57
C ILE A 63 -16.34 7.43 -6.97
N MET A 64 -16.29 7.19 -8.28
CA MET A 64 -15.80 5.93 -8.84
C MET A 64 -14.32 6.06 -9.13
N ILE A 65 -13.48 5.26 -8.49
CA ILE A 65 -12.02 5.37 -8.59
C ILE A 65 -11.36 4.00 -8.50
N THR A 66 -10.17 3.83 -9.12
CA THR A 66 -9.34 2.62 -8.95
C THR A 66 -8.43 2.74 -7.73
N GLY A 67 -7.93 1.59 -7.22
CA GLY A 67 -7.01 1.59 -6.07
C GLY A 67 -5.74 2.41 -6.33
N ASN A 68 -5.11 2.25 -7.50
CA ASN A 68 -3.93 3.04 -7.87
C ASN A 68 -4.21 4.54 -7.99
N ALA A 69 -5.37 4.92 -8.55
CA ALA A 69 -5.77 6.32 -8.64
C ALA A 69 -6.10 6.91 -7.26
N ALA A 70 -6.74 6.15 -6.37
CA ALA A 70 -7.05 6.56 -5.01
C ALA A 70 -5.77 6.78 -4.19
N LEU A 71 -4.80 5.86 -4.27
CA LEU A 71 -3.48 6.00 -3.64
C LEU A 71 -2.76 7.26 -4.14
N SER A 72 -2.76 7.47 -5.45
CA SER A 72 -2.14 8.64 -6.07
C SER A 72 -2.79 9.94 -5.61
N LEU A 73 -4.13 9.97 -5.57
CA LEU A 73 -4.89 11.13 -5.09
C LEU A 73 -4.56 11.45 -3.63
N GLY A 74 -4.49 10.43 -2.76
CA GLY A 74 -4.12 10.61 -1.35
C GLY A 74 -2.72 11.21 -1.20
N ALA A 75 -1.73 10.66 -1.88
CA ALA A 75 -0.35 11.15 -1.83
C ALA A 75 -0.22 12.60 -2.34
N VAL A 76 -0.88 12.93 -3.46
CA VAL A 76 -0.86 14.29 -4.03
C VAL A 76 -1.57 15.28 -3.11
N SER A 77 -2.70 14.88 -2.52
CA SER A 77 -3.45 15.71 -1.57
C SER A 77 -2.65 16.02 -0.31
N ALA A 78 -1.80 15.09 0.13
CA ALA A 78 -0.87 15.27 1.25
C ALA A 78 0.45 15.95 0.86
N GLY A 79 0.49 16.64 -0.27
CA GLY A 79 1.61 17.50 -0.63
C GLY A 79 2.77 16.82 -1.35
N LEU A 80 2.58 15.67 -2.02
CA LEU A 80 3.61 15.06 -2.86
C LEU A 80 4.15 16.08 -3.87
N ASP A 81 5.46 16.23 -3.98
CA ASP A 81 6.13 17.21 -4.84
C ASP A 81 6.61 16.59 -6.17
N SER A 82 7.05 15.32 -6.14
CA SER A 82 7.63 14.68 -7.31
C SER A 82 7.38 13.17 -7.37
N TYR A 83 7.25 12.66 -8.58
CA TYR A 83 7.10 11.25 -8.86
C TYR A 83 8.10 10.80 -9.93
N TYR A 84 8.79 9.69 -9.69
CA TYR A 84 9.73 9.09 -10.64
C TYR A 84 9.32 7.65 -10.89
N GLY A 85 8.94 7.32 -12.13
CA GLY A 85 8.40 6.01 -12.45
C GLY A 85 9.11 5.32 -13.61
N TYR A 86 9.42 4.04 -13.43
CA TYR A 86 9.74 3.15 -14.53
C TYR A 86 8.50 2.28 -14.85
N PRO A 87 8.05 2.23 -16.12
CA PRO A 87 6.82 1.51 -16.45
C PRO A 87 6.92 0.01 -16.20
N ILE A 88 6.12 -0.50 -15.29
CA ILE A 88 5.98 -1.92 -14.99
C ILE A 88 4.54 -2.26 -14.57
N SER A 89 3.95 -3.33 -15.13
CA SER A 89 2.62 -3.77 -14.71
C SER A 89 2.67 -4.43 -13.33
N PRO A 90 1.73 -4.08 -12.41
CA PRO A 90 0.56 -3.21 -12.58
C PRO A 90 0.75 -1.76 -12.08
N ALA A 91 1.95 -1.32 -11.76
CA ALA A 91 2.22 0.01 -11.20
C ALA A 91 2.15 1.16 -12.24
N THR A 92 2.15 0.85 -13.55
CA THR A 92 2.17 1.86 -14.62
C THR A 92 0.97 2.83 -14.55
N THR A 93 -0.18 2.40 -14.07
CA THR A 93 -1.37 3.26 -13.95
C THR A 93 -1.18 4.39 -12.93
N ILE A 94 -0.31 4.21 -11.92
CA ILE A 94 0.11 5.30 -11.03
C ILE A 94 0.91 6.36 -11.80
N LEU A 95 1.89 5.94 -12.63
CA LEU A 95 2.67 6.87 -13.45
C LEU A 95 1.76 7.69 -14.38
N ILE A 96 0.85 7.02 -15.08
CA ILE A 96 -0.10 7.68 -15.99
C ILE A 96 -0.98 8.67 -15.22
N TRP A 97 -1.47 8.30 -14.05
CA TRP A 97 -2.30 9.18 -13.23
C TRP A 97 -1.49 10.40 -12.75
N MET A 98 -0.25 10.20 -12.31
CA MET A 98 0.64 11.28 -11.87
C MET A 98 0.97 12.25 -13.01
N GLU A 99 1.25 11.76 -14.22
CA GLU A 99 1.47 12.61 -15.41
C GLU A 99 0.28 13.53 -15.72
N GLN A 100 -0.93 13.04 -15.47
CA GLN A 100 -2.16 13.80 -15.72
C GLN A 100 -2.52 14.79 -14.62
N ASN A 101 -2.11 14.55 -13.37
CA ASN A 101 -2.65 15.25 -12.21
C ASN A 101 -1.58 15.96 -11.35
N LEU A 102 -0.33 15.49 -11.32
CA LEU A 102 0.69 16.05 -10.44
C LEU A 102 1.43 17.25 -11.08
N ILE A 103 1.56 17.31 -12.40
CA ILE A 103 2.39 18.31 -13.11
C ILE A 103 1.91 19.75 -12.91
N ASN A 104 0.69 19.95 -12.48
CA ASN A 104 0.14 21.27 -12.17
C ASN A 104 0.78 21.81 -10.87
N GLU A 105 1.09 23.12 -10.83
CA GLU A 105 1.58 23.83 -9.64
C GLU A 105 3.09 23.70 -9.33
N GLY A 106 3.94 23.52 -10.34
CA GLY A 106 5.40 23.47 -10.17
C GLY A 106 5.92 22.16 -9.60
N LYS A 107 5.05 21.14 -9.54
CA LYS A 107 5.39 19.76 -9.26
C LYS A 107 5.70 19.01 -10.54
N PHE A 108 6.42 17.90 -10.47
CA PHE A 108 6.82 17.21 -11.70
C PHE A 108 6.77 15.67 -11.58
N VAL A 109 6.60 15.06 -12.76
CA VAL A 109 6.68 13.63 -12.97
C VAL A 109 7.77 13.33 -13.97
N PHE A 110 8.58 12.32 -13.70
CA PHE A 110 9.66 11.94 -14.58
C PHE A 110 9.65 10.41 -14.82
N GLN A 111 9.52 10.03 -16.10
CA GLN A 111 9.69 8.64 -16.49
C GLN A 111 11.19 8.34 -16.61
N VAL A 112 11.68 7.45 -15.76
CA VAL A 112 13.10 7.07 -15.65
C VAL A 112 13.42 5.85 -16.53
N ALA A 113 14.72 5.59 -16.72
CA ALA A 113 15.19 4.48 -17.54
C ALA A 113 15.28 3.13 -16.78
N SER A 114 15.20 3.16 -15.44
CA SER A 114 15.22 1.94 -14.60
C SER A 114 14.75 2.24 -13.18
N GLU A 115 14.43 1.17 -12.43
CA GLU A 115 14.10 1.29 -11.00
C GLU A 115 15.29 1.76 -10.16
N ILE A 116 16.51 1.45 -10.57
CA ILE A 116 17.74 1.95 -9.91
C ILE A 116 17.78 3.48 -10.02
N GLU A 117 17.44 4.04 -11.17
CA GLU A 117 17.34 5.48 -11.35
C GLU A 117 16.20 6.06 -10.51
N ALA A 118 15.03 5.40 -10.49
CA ALA A 118 13.88 5.84 -9.71
C ALA A 118 14.20 6.00 -8.23
N ILE A 119 14.77 4.96 -7.59
CA ILE A 119 15.10 5.02 -6.16
C ILE A 119 16.13 6.11 -5.84
N ASN A 120 17.16 6.27 -6.66
CA ASN A 120 18.17 7.31 -6.43
C ASN A 120 17.58 8.71 -6.61
N ASN A 121 16.66 8.90 -7.55
CA ASN A 121 15.98 10.17 -7.76
C ASN A 121 15.06 10.54 -6.59
N ILE A 122 14.27 9.58 -6.02
CA ILE A 122 13.42 9.90 -4.86
C ILE A 122 14.26 10.15 -3.59
N VAL A 123 15.38 9.45 -3.42
CA VAL A 123 16.33 9.72 -2.33
C VAL A 123 16.93 11.11 -2.46
N GLY A 124 17.41 11.49 -3.66
CA GLY A 124 17.91 12.84 -3.94
C GLY A 124 16.86 13.92 -3.73
N SER A 125 15.63 13.69 -4.16
CA SER A 125 14.51 14.59 -3.93
C SER A 125 14.17 14.72 -2.45
N GLY A 126 14.10 13.60 -1.72
CA GLY A 126 13.92 13.57 -0.28
C GLY A 126 15.01 14.35 0.45
N PHE A 127 16.27 14.18 0.07
CA PHE A 127 17.39 14.95 0.60
C PHE A 127 17.25 16.45 0.36
N SER A 128 16.73 16.85 -0.82
CA SER A 128 16.52 18.26 -1.21
C SER A 128 15.31 18.93 -0.56
N GLY A 129 14.58 18.29 0.32
CA GLY A 129 13.43 18.86 1.01
C GLY A 129 12.08 18.59 0.34
N LYS A 130 12.03 17.73 -0.67
CA LYS A 130 10.81 17.38 -1.41
C LYS A 130 10.19 16.07 -0.94
N LYS A 131 8.86 16.00 -0.93
CA LYS A 131 8.15 14.73 -0.84
C LYS A 131 8.22 14.02 -2.18
N ALA A 132 8.79 12.83 -2.21
CA ALA A 132 9.03 12.08 -3.44
C ALA A 132 8.54 10.64 -3.34
N MET A 133 8.00 10.12 -4.44
CA MET A 133 7.44 8.78 -4.54
C MET A 133 7.87 8.09 -5.83
N THR A 134 8.01 6.78 -5.78
CA THR A 134 8.06 5.89 -6.95
C THR A 134 7.10 4.72 -6.75
N ALA A 135 6.70 4.06 -7.84
CA ALA A 135 5.93 2.83 -7.81
C ALA A 135 6.52 1.79 -8.75
N THR A 136 6.51 0.54 -8.31
CA THR A 136 7.05 -0.60 -9.04
C THR A 136 6.30 -1.89 -8.69
N ALA A 137 6.86 -3.04 -9.01
CA ALA A 137 6.45 -4.38 -8.61
C ALA A 137 7.66 -5.16 -8.10
N GLY A 138 7.48 -6.35 -7.56
CA GLY A 138 8.54 -7.14 -6.94
C GLY A 138 9.89 -7.18 -7.65
N PRO A 139 9.99 -7.35 -9.01
CA PRO A 139 11.26 -7.27 -9.71
C PRO A 139 11.99 -5.94 -9.52
N GLY A 140 11.26 -4.83 -9.50
CA GLY A 140 11.84 -3.51 -9.28
C GLY A 140 12.26 -3.28 -7.81
N ILE A 141 11.53 -3.83 -6.84
CA ILE A 141 11.94 -3.80 -5.43
C ILE A 141 13.31 -4.45 -5.26
N ALA A 142 13.56 -5.58 -5.93
CA ALA A 142 14.86 -6.23 -5.91
C ALA A 142 16.00 -5.33 -6.45
N LEU A 143 15.72 -4.50 -7.46
CA LEU A 143 16.68 -3.53 -8.01
C LEU A 143 16.85 -2.28 -7.13
N MET A 144 15.87 -1.94 -6.31
CA MET A 144 15.90 -0.77 -5.40
C MET A 144 16.58 -1.05 -4.05
N SER A 145 16.92 -2.29 -3.77
CA SER A 145 17.41 -2.78 -2.48
C SER A 145 18.54 -1.94 -1.87
N GLU A 146 19.57 -1.63 -2.63
CA GLU A 146 20.70 -0.81 -2.18
C GLU A 146 20.29 0.66 -1.93
N GLY A 147 19.47 1.23 -2.80
CA GLY A 147 18.96 2.59 -2.63
C GLY A 147 18.07 2.74 -1.38
N LEU A 148 17.28 1.71 -1.05
CA LEU A 148 16.51 1.65 0.20
C LEU A 148 17.42 1.57 1.43
N GLY A 149 18.51 0.79 1.33
CA GLY A 149 19.56 0.74 2.36
C GLY A 149 20.22 2.10 2.58
N LEU A 150 20.54 2.82 1.50
CA LEU A 150 21.07 4.19 1.56
C LEU A 150 20.06 5.15 2.24
N ALA A 151 18.79 5.09 1.84
CA ALA A 151 17.75 5.95 2.45
C ALA A 151 17.58 5.68 3.95
N TRP A 152 17.68 4.40 4.38
CA TRP A 152 17.67 4.01 5.77
C TRP A 152 18.89 4.53 6.55
N MET A 153 20.09 4.34 6.01
CA MET A 153 21.33 4.76 6.66
C MET A 153 21.44 6.28 6.79
N ALA A 154 21.12 7.00 5.72
CA ALA A 154 21.20 8.46 5.67
C ALA A 154 19.95 9.15 6.26
N GLU A 155 18.96 8.37 6.69
CA GLU A 155 17.69 8.84 7.25
C GLU A 155 16.99 9.87 6.32
N ILE A 156 16.72 9.46 5.07
CA ILE A 156 16.13 10.31 4.04
C ILE A 156 14.69 9.89 3.75
N PRO A 157 13.70 10.81 3.87
CA PRO A 157 12.31 10.55 3.55
C PRO A 157 12.09 10.22 2.08
N CYS A 158 11.41 9.12 1.80
CA CYS A 158 10.90 8.77 0.48
C CYS A 158 9.83 7.69 0.57
N VAL A 159 9.00 7.54 -0.47
CA VAL A 159 7.95 6.52 -0.53
C VAL A 159 8.16 5.60 -1.72
N VAL A 160 8.15 4.30 -1.49
CA VAL A 160 8.17 3.28 -2.54
C VAL A 160 6.88 2.46 -2.47
N VAL A 161 6.16 2.42 -3.57
CA VAL A 161 4.94 1.64 -3.73
C VAL A 161 5.27 0.36 -4.49
N ASP A 162 4.97 -0.78 -3.89
CA ASP A 162 5.03 -2.09 -4.52
C ASP A 162 3.61 -2.56 -4.86
N ILE A 163 3.28 -2.63 -6.13
CA ILE A 163 2.04 -3.25 -6.58
C ILE A 163 2.37 -4.70 -6.95
N GLN A 164 2.18 -5.58 -5.98
CA GLN A 164 2.55 -6.98 -6.04
C GLN A 164 1.86 -7.75 -7.16
N ARG A 165 2.58 -8.66 -7.76
CA ARG A 165 2.10 -9.63 -8.74
C ARG A 165 2.77 -10.98 -8.50
N GLY A 166 2.25 -12.05 -9.11
CA GLY A 166 2.86 -13.36 -8.96
C GLY A 166 4.32 -13.38 -9.43
N GLY A 167 5.23 -13.69 -8.52
CA GLY A 167 6.67 -13.82 -8.74
C GLY A 167 7.13 -15.27 -8.81
N PRO A 168 8.46 -15.56 -8.80
CA PRO A 168 9.59 -14.63 -8.96
C PRO A 168 9.84 -14.19 -10.41
N ALA A 169 10.79 -13.28 -10.61
CA ALA A 169 11.15 -12.66 -11.89
C ALA A 169 9.94 -12.02 -12.58
N THR A 170 9.71 -12.27 -13.88
CA THR A 170 8.52 -11.77 -14.59
C THR A 170 7.24 -12.39 -14.05
N GLY A 171 7.29 -13.65 -13.65
CA GLY A 171 6.20 -14.38 -13.01
C GLY A 171 4.87 -14.31 -13.76
N LEU A 172 3.84 -13.85 -13.05
CA LEU A 172 2.47 -13.68 -13.54
C LEU A 172 2.09 -12.19 -13.55
N PRO A 173 2.43 -11.40 -14.59
CA PRO A 173 2.39 -9.93 -14.56
C PRO A 173 1.02 -9.31 -14.28
N THR A 174 -0.07 -10.04 -14.52
CA THR A 174 -1.46 -9.58 -14.37
C THR A 174 -2.24 -10.46 -13.39
N LYS A 175 -1.57 -11.02 -12.39
CA LYS A 175 -2.18 -11.89 -11.37
C LYS A 175 -1.79 -11.43 -9.99
N SER A 176 -2.74 -11.56 -9.05
CA SER A 176 -2.54 -11.12 -7.67
C SER A 176 -1.83 -12.17 -6.84
N GLU A 177 -0.76 -11.76 -6.20
CA GLU A 177 -0.12 -12.49 -5.11
C GLU A 177 0.40 -11.49 -4.06
N GLN A 178 0.69 -11.97 -2.85
CA GLN A 178 1.20 -11.21 -1.71
C GLN A 178 2.57 -11.78 -1.30
N SER A 179 3.49 -11.88 -2.25
CA SER A 179 4.75 -12.62 -2.08
C SER A 179 6.00 -11.74 -1.91
N ASP A 180 5.83 -10.40 -1.83
CA ASP A 180 6.95 -9.46 -1.77
C ASP A 180 7.16 -8.85 -0.38
N LEU A 181 6.37 -9.25 0.65
CA LEU A 181 6.40 -8.65 1.99
C LEU A 181 7.79 -8.75 2.65
N PHE A 182 8.47 -9.89 2.53
CA PHE A 182 9.83 -10.02 3.07
C PHE A 182 10.80 -9.04 2.41
N ALA A 183 10.73 -8.90 1.09
CA ALA A 183 11.57 -7.99 0.34
C ALA A 183 11.27 -6.51 0.65
N CYS A 184 10.02 -6.17 0.94
CA CYS A 184 9.61 -4.80 1.29
C CYS A 184 9.96 -4.45 2.73
N MET A 185 9.79 -5.38 3.67
CA MET A 185 10.06 -5.12 5.09
C MET A 185 11.55 -5.21 5.42
N PHE A 186 12.29 -6.11 4.76
CA PHE A 186 13.73 -6.37 4.95
C PHE A 186 14.48 -6.24 3.62
N PRO A 187 14.49 -5.05 2.99
CA PRO A 187 14.88 -4.93 1.57
C PRO A 187 16.39 -5.00 1.32
N ALA A 188 17.21 -4.73 2.33
CA ALA A 188 18.66 -4.58 2.16
C ALA A 188 19.44 -5.61 3.00
N HIS A 189 20.73 -5.72 2.73
CA HIS A 189 21.66 -6.40 3.63
C HIS A 189 21.83 -5.61 4.94
N GLY A 190 22.21 -6.28 6.01
CA GLY A 190 22.32 -5.67 7.35
C GLY A 190 20.98 -5.56 8.08
N ASP A 191 20.99 -4.83 9.19
CA ASP A 191 19.83 -4.67 10.07
C ASP A 191 18.93 -3.51 9.60
N VAL A 192 17.96 -3.82 8.74
CA VAL A 192 16.97 -2.89 8.21
C VAL A 192 15.58 -3.47 8.42
N ARG A 193 14.65 -2.65 8.89
CA ARG A 193 13.23 -3.00 8.95
C ARG A 193 12.38 -1.78 8.62
N LEU A 194 11.85 -1.72 7.41
CA LEU A 194 11.10 -0.57 6.94
C LEU A 194 9.65 -0.54 7.43
N PRO A 195 9.07 0.65 7.60
CA PRO A 195 7.62 0.80 7.71
C PRO A 195 6.93 0.25 6.46
N VAL A 196 5.85 -0.51 6.68
CA VAL A 196 5.06 -1.13 5.62
C VAL A 196 3.58 -0.86 5.86
N LEU A 197 2.93 -0.26 4.87
CA LEU A 197 1.49 -0.02 4.82
C LEU A 197 0.86 -0.89 3.73
N ALA A 198 -0.25 -1.55 4.02
CA ALA A 198 -0.94 -2.45 3.09
C ALA A 198 -2.46 -2.21 3.14
N PRO A 199 -3.02 -1.38 2.23
CA PRO A 199 -4.45 -1.11 2.19
C PRO A 199 -5.23 -2.36 1.77
N GLY A 200 -6.43 -2.57 2.35
CA GLY A 200 -7.30 -3.70 2.05
C GLY A 200 -8.55 -3.33 1.23
N SER A 201 -8.73 -2.04 0.91
CA SER A 201 -9.84 -1.54 0.08
C SER A 201 -9.39 -0.36 -0.77
N VAL A 202 -10.19 -0.02 -1.78
CA VAL A 202 -9.92 1.17 -2.63
C VAL A 202 -10.02 2.46 -1.80
N GLU A 203 -10.94 2.53 -0.85
CA GLU A 203 -11.04 3.68 0.07
C GLU A 203 -9.77 3.81 0.93
N GLU A 204 -9.28 2.70 1.49
CA GLU A 204 -8.03 2.72 2.25
C GLU A 204 -6.80 3.09 1.41
N CYS A 205 -6.80 2.83 0.10
CA CYS A 205 -5.73 3.30 -0.78
C CYS A 205 -5.54 4.81 -0.72
N PHE A 206 -6.63 5.59 -0.65
CA PHE A 206 -6.55 7.03 -0.50
C PHE A 206 -5.83 7.43 0.81
N TYR A 207 -6.30 6.90 1.93
CA TYR A 207 -5.71 7.21 3.25
C TYR A 207 -4.27 6.71 3.39
N VAL A 208 -3.94 5.57 2.78
CA VAL A 208 -2.55 5.06 2.75
C VAL A 208 -1.66 5.95 1.88
N GLY A 209 -2.17 6.48 0.79
CA GLY A 209 -1.45 7.46 -0.02
C GLY A 209 -1.07 8.69 0.81
N GLU A 210 -2.03 9.28 1.56
CA GLU A 210 -1.78 10.37 2.50
C GLU A 210 -0.79 9.97 3.60
N LEU A 211 -1.08 8.88 4.29
CA LEU A 211 -0.31 8.42 5.45
C LEU A 211 1.15 8.13 5.09
N SER A 212 1.41 7.52 3.94
CA SER A 212 2.75 7.10 3.54
C SER A 212 3.72 8.27 3.36
N VAL A 213 3.28 9.35 2.73
CA VAL A 213 4.12 10.54 2.51
C VAL A 213 4.31 11.34 3.81
N ASN A 214 3.31 11.33 4.70
CA ASN A 214 3.39 11.96 6.01
C ASN A 214 4.30 11.15 6.95
N TRP A 215 4.20 9.83 6.96
CA TRP A 215 5.09 8.97 7.74
C TRP A 215 6.55 9.12 7.33
N ALA A 216 6.82 9.19 6.01
CA ALA A 216 8.19 9.40 5.53
C ALA A 216 8.79 10.69 6.10
N GLU A 217 8.05 11.79 6.10
CA GLU A 217 8.48 13.07 6.66
C GLU A 217 8.60 13.03 8.19
N ARG A 218 7.62 12.41 8.88
CA ARG A 218 7.56 12.34 10.33
C ARG A 218 8.74 11.60 10.93
N TYR A 219 9.08 10.42 10.40
CA TYR A 219 10.18 9.62 10.94
C TYR A 219 11.50 9.80 10.19
N GLN A 220 11.49 10.60 9.13
CA GLN A 220 12.66 10.89 8.28
C GLN A 220 13.33 9.61 7.76
N GLY A 221 12.61 8.91 6.86
CA GLY A 221 13.12 7.66 6.29
C GLY A 221 12.18 7.07 5.23
N PRO A 222 12.56 5.96 4.59
CA PRO A 222 11.78 5.32 3.53
C PRO A 222 10.55 4.59 4.08
N VAL A 223 9.41 4.76 3.41
CA VAL A 223 8.14 4.04 3.69
C VAL A 223 7.76 3.18 2.50
N MET A 224 7.38 1.93 2.76
CA MET A 224 6.86 1.00 1.77
C MET A 224 5.33 0.99 1.80
N VAL A 225 4.71 1.04 0.63
CA VAL A 225 3.28 0.80 0.46
C VAL A 225 3.11 -0.45 -0.40
N MET A 226 2.31 -1.40 0.05
CA MET A 226 2.08 -2.66 -0.66
C MET A 226 0.63 -2.78 -1.10
N GLY A 227 0.41 -2.79 -2.40
CA GLY A 227 -0.86 -3.16 -3.01
C GLY A 227 -0.73 -4.45 -3.81
N GLU A 228 -1.83 -4.95 -4.35
CA GLU A 228 -1.83 -6.07 -5.28
C GLU A 228 -2.65 -5.73 -6.52
N PHE A 229 -2.38 -6.45 -7.63
CA PHE A 229 -3.05 -6.24 -8.91
C PHE A 229 -4.59 -6.14 -8.79
N SER A 230 -5.20 -7.03 -8.01
CA SER A 230 -6.67 -7.08 -7.87
C SER A 230 -7.24 -5.83 -7.17
N LEU A 231 -6.51 -5.22 -6.26
CA LEU A 231 -6.91 -3.99 -5.58
C LEU A 231 -6.55 -2.77 -6.42
N ALA A 232 -5.36 -2.75 -7.00
CA ALA A 232 -4.81 -1.64 -7.76
C ALA A 232 -5.67 -1.24 -8.96
N GLU A 233 -6.16 -2.23 -9.72
CA GLU A 233 -6.96 -2.03 -10.94
C GLU A 233 -8.47 -2.13 -10.69
N ARG A 234 -8.90 -2.43 -9.48
CA ARG A 234 -10.31 -2.51 -9.12
C ARG A 234 -10.92 -1.12 -9.02
N SER A 235 -12.04 -0.91 -9.71
CA SER A 235 -12.86 0.29 -9.56
C SER A 235 -13.96 0.05 -8.53
N GLU A 236 -14.08 0.96 -7.58
CA GLU A 236 -15.14 0.97 -6.56
C GLU A 236 -15.76 2.35 -6.41
N ASN A 237 -17.02 2.37 -5.99
CA ASN A 237 -17.61 3.56 -5.43
C ASN A 237 -17.12 3.74 -4.00
N ILE A 238 -16.38 4.80 -3.75
CA ILE A 238 -15.98 5.17 -2.39
C ILE A 238 -16.64 6.49 -2.01
N LYS A 239 -16.74 6.74 -0.71
CA LYS A 239 -17.11 8.08 -0.23
C LYS A 239 -16.08 9.07 -0.76
N LYS A 240 -16.57 10.20 -1.32
CA LYS A 240 -15.66 11.25 -1.79
C LYS A 240 -14.83 11.75 -0.62
N PRO A 241 -13.49 11.65 -0.67
CA PRO A 241 -12.63 12.15 0.39
C PRO A 241 -12.79 13.64 0.60
N ASP A 242 -12.79 14.06 1.85
CA ASP A 242 -12.79 15.48 2.22
C ASP A 242 -11.34 16.00 2.22
N LEU A 243 -10.92 16.57 1.11
CA LEU A 243 -9.55 17.06 0.92
C LEU A 243 -9.18 18.18 1.89
N SER A 244 -10.16 18.86 2.52
CA SER A 244 -9.87 19.90 3.52
C SER A 244 -9.36 19.33 4.85
N LYS A 245 -9.51 18.02 5.08
CA LYS A 245 -9.03 17.31 6.26
C LYS A 245 -7.70 16.61 6.06
N VAL A 246 -7.21 16.56 4.83
CA VAL A 246 -5.90 15.96 4.53
C VAL A 246 -4.79 16.81 5.14
N VAL A 247 -3.85 16.13 5.77
CA VAL A 247 -2.69 16.77 6.41
C VAL A 247 -1.50 16.74 5.46
N ASP A 248 -0.85 17.88 5.27
CA ASP A 248 0.47 17.98 4.63
C ASP A 248 1.53 18.13 5.72
N GLU A 249 1.98 17.02 6.29
CA GLU A 249 3.01 17.00 7.31
C GLU A 249 4.39 17.14 6.67
N ARG A 250 5.15 18.16 7.08
CA ARG A 250 6.53 18.38 6.63
C ARG A 250 7.49 18.22 7.80
N ARG A 251 8.64 17.61 7.55
CA ARG A 251 9.73 17.56 8.53
C ARG A 251 10.16 18.96 8.92
N ASN A 252 10.61 19.11 10.17
CA ASN A 252 11.23 20.37 10.61
C ASN A 252 12.56 20.57 9.88
N SER A 253 12.76 21.73 9.25
CA SER A 253 14.00 22.13 8.59
C SER A 253 14.74 23.25 9.33
N ASP A 254 14.16 23.80 10.40
CA ASP A 254 14.78 24.86 11.21
C ASP A 254 15.75 24.26 12.23
N THR A 255 17.03 24.48 12.03
CA THR A 255 18.10 23.95 12.86
C THR A 255 18.42 24.80 14.09
N GLY A 256 17.75 25.95 14.26
CA GLY A 256 18.07 26.90 15.33
C GLY A 256 19.51 27.47 15.19
N SER A 257 20.02 28.00 16.28
CA SER A 257 21.38 28.57 16.37
C SER A 257 22.37 27.56 16.92
N ASN A 258 23.60 27.58 16.44
CA ASN A 258 24.84 26.92 16.90
C ASN A 258 24.75 25.48 17.49
N GLY A 259 25.55 24.59 16.97
CA GLY A 259 25.73 23.22 17.53
C GLY A 259 24.79 22.16 16.95
N TYR A 260 24.21 22.42 15.77
CA TYR A 260 23.34 21.46 15.09
C TYR A 260 24.03 20.12 14.82
N LYS A 261 23.32 19.05 15.10
CA LYS A 261 23.71 17.67 14.83
C LYS A 261 22.56 16.93 14.14
N ARG A 262 22.79 16.51 12.92
CA ARG A 262 21.76 15.79 12.12
C ARG A 262 21.34 14.47 12.77
N TYR A 263 22.28 13.75 13.36
CA TYR A 263 22.08 12.41 13.91
C TYR A 263 22.30 12.40 15.42
N GLU A 264 21.75 13.38 16.13
CA GLU A 264 21.83 13.44 17.58
C GLU A 264 21.23 12.20 18.23
N SER A 265 21.67 11.86 19.44
CA SER A 265 21.18 10.70 20.17
C SER A 265 19.66 10.74 20.34
N TRP A 266 19.02 9.58 20.19
CA TRP A 266 17.58 9.47 20.34
C TRP A 266 17.13 9.83 21.77
N ASN A 267 16.24 10.79 21.87
CA ASN A 267 15.63 11.28 23.12
C ASN A 267 14.09 11.33 23.03
N GLY A 268 13.49 10.70 22.01
CA GLY A 268 12.06 10.77 21.69
C GLY A 268 11.73 11.75 20.57
N GLU A 269 12.69 12.55 20.13
CA GLU A 269 12.52 13.56 19.07
C GLU A 269 13.56 13.40 17.97
N LEU A 270 13.24 13.85 16.77
CA LEU A 270 14.16 13.89 15.65
C LEU A 270 14.80 15.27 15.51
N SER A 271 16.09 15.26 15.20
CA SER A 271 16.77 16.48 14.78
C SER A 271 16.14 17.03 13.51
N PRO A 272 16.05 18.34 13.34
CA PRO A 272 15.65 18.96 12.09
C PRO A 272 16.45 18.42 10.90
N MET A 273 15.87 18.44 9.71
CA MET A 273 16.57 18.07 8.47
C MET A 273 16.61 19.28 7.54
N PRO A 274 17.65 20.10 7.58
CA PRO A 274 17.73 21.32 6.78
C PRO A 274 17.82 21.02 5.29
N ILE A 275 17.33 21.95 4.50
CA ILE A 275 17.38 21.89 3.03
C ILE A 275 18.79 22.30 2.58
N PRO A 276 19.43 21.55 1.66
CA PRO A 276 20.75 21.89 1.11
C PRO A 276 20.77 23.32 0.50
N GLY A 277 21.85 24.03 0.75
CA GLY A 277 21.98 25.43 0.34
C GLY A 277 21.51 26.45 1.38
N GLY A 278 20.99 26.01 2.54
CA GLY A 278 20.67 26.85 3.69
C GLY A 278 21.93 27.23 4.49
N GLU A 279 21.70 27.79 5.69
CA GLU A 279 22.79 28.31 6.55
C GLU A 279 23.63 27.19 7.21
N VAL A 280 23.06 26.00 7.33
CA VAL A 280 23.70 24.86 8.02
C VAL A 280 23.97 23.74 7.02
N ALA A 281 25.23 23.26 7.01
CA ALA A 281 25.63 22.10 6.24
C ALA A 281 25.74 20.86 7.16
N TYR A 282 25.42 19.69 6.62
CA TYR A 282 25.63 18.39 7.24
C TYR A 282 25.99 17.35 6.17
N VAL A 283 26.56 16.24 6.60
CA VAL A 283 26.89 15.12 5.73
C VAL A 283 25.79 14.06 5.81
N ALA A 284 25.25 13.63 4.68
CA ALA A 284 24.39 12.47 4.57
C ALA A 284 25.05 11.45 3.65
N ASN A 285 25.36 10.26 4.17
CA ASN A 285 26.03 9.22 3.41
C ASN A 285 25.57 7.81 3.86
N GLY A 286 25.90 6.80 3.08
CA GLY A 286 25.59 5.40 3.38
C GLY A 286 26.60 4.70 4.30
N SER A 287 27.73 5.34 4.65
CA SER A 287 28.67 4.79 5.63
C SER A 287 28.16 5.01 7.05
N GLU A 288 28.61 4.18 8.00
CA GLU A 288 28.37 4.49 9.40
C GLU A 288 29.06 5.80 9.79
N HIS A 289 28.37 6.59 10.59
CA HIS A 289 28.75 7.97 10.83
C HIS A 289 28.52 8.37 12.30
N ASP A 290 28.99 9.54 12.68
CA ASP A 290 28.75 10.13 13.99
C ASP A 290 27.51 11.07 13.98
N GLU A 291 27.36 11.89 15.00
CA GLU A 291 26.21 12.79 15.18
C GLU A 291 26.12 13.90 14.14
N ILE A 292 27.22 14.27 13.51
CA ILE A 292 27.27 15.31 12.47
C ILE A 292 27.30 14.74 11.05
N GLY A 293 27.36 13.40 10.93
CA GLY A 293 27.41 12.68 9.66
C GLY A 293 28.80 12.31 9.17
N ASP A 294 29.86 12.60 9.92
CA ASP A 294 31.21 12.22 9.56
C ASP A 294 31.40 10.70 9.72
N THR A 295 32.02 10.08 8.72
CA THR A 295 32.28 8.64 8.72
C THR A 295 33.10 8.19 9.90
N THR A 296 32.66 7.14 10.60
CA THR A 296 33.35 6.60 11.78
C THR A 296 33.31 5.08 11.81
N HIS A 297 34.34 4.45 12.39
CA HIS A 297 34.42 3.00 12.63
C HIS A 297 34.29 2.65 14.13
N LEU A 298 33.96 3.61 14.97
CA LEU A 298 33.87 3.40 16.41
C LEU A 298 32.59 2.66 16.79
N PRO A 299 32.66 1.51 17.49
CA PRO A 299 31.47 0.70 17.84
C PRO A 299 30.37 1.48 18.57
N LYS A 300 30.76 2.47 19.41
CA LYS A 300 29.80 3.30 20.16
C LYS A 300 28.83 4.07 19.24
N HIS A 301 29.30 4.54 18.06
CA HIS A 301 28.44 5.26 17.11
C HIS A 301 27.54 4.28 16.35
N HIS A 302 28.10 3.14 15.93
CA HIS A 302 27.30 2.11 15.27
C HIS A 302 26.13 1.61 16.13
N ILE A 303 26.39 1.27 17.41
CA ILE A 303 25.36 0.86 18.35
C ILE A 303 24.27 1.95 18.47
N ARG A 304 24.69 3.16 18.81
CA ARG A 304 23.76 4.28 19.06
C ARG A 304 22.91 4.62 17.83
N LEU A 305 23.50 4.70 16.65
CA LEU A 305 22.75 5.07 15.44
C LEU A 305 21.89 3.91 14.90
N THR A 306 22.29 2.68 15.11
CA THR A 306 21.41 1.53 14.85
C THR A 306 20.18 1.60 15.77
N GLU A 307 20.38 1.75 17.08
CA GLU A 307 19.27 1.92 18.03
C GLU A 307 18.36 3.11 17.67
N ARG A 308 18.96 4.26 17.28
CA ARG A 308 18.20 5.43 16.82
C ARG A 308 17.31 5.10 15.60
N ARG A 309 17.87 4.49 14.57
CA ARG A 309 17.13 4.14 13.32
C ARG A 309 15.93 3.24 13.60
N PHE A 310 16.04 2.30 14.52
CA PHE A 310 14.92 1.46 14.94
C PHE A 310 13.95 2.17 15.89
N ALA A 311 14.46 2.93 16.87
CA ALA A 311 13.62 3.60 17.88
C ALA A 311 12.66 4.62 17.28
N LYS A 312 13.07 5.36 16.24
CA LYS A 312 12.22 6.34 15.56
C LYS A 312 10.99 5.76 14.86
N LEU A 313 10.95 4.43 14.62
CA LEU A 313 9.74 3.76 14.14
C LEU A 313 8.56 3.91 15.13
N GLY A 314 8.84 4.10 16.41
CA GLY A 314 7.84 4.39 17.43
C GLY A 314 7.06 5.70 17.23
N LEU A 315 7.49 6.59 16.33
CA LEU A 315 6.74 7.78 15.92
C LEU A 315 5.54 7.47 15.02
N LEU A 316 5.47 6.23 14.49
CA LEU A 316 4.48 5.78 13.51
C LEU A 316 3.44 4.90 14.20
N ASN A 317 2.44 5.50 14.85
CA ASN A 317 1.47 4.81 15.70
C ASN A 317 0.00 5.15 15.40
N ASP A 318 -0.27 5.87 14.32
CA ASP A 318 -1.59 6.39 13.94
C ASP A 318 -2.23 5.66 12.74
N ALA A 319 -1.71 4.49 12.37
CA ALA A 319 -2.32 3.69 11.32
C ALA A 319 -3.69 3.12 11.74
N PRO A 320 -4.70 3.17 10.87
CA PRO A 320 -6.01 2.57 11.15
C PRO A 320 -5.94 1.07 11.39
N PHE A 321 -6.75 0.58 12.33
CA PHE A 321 -6.91 -0.85 12.61
C PHE A 321 -8.34 -1.20 13.05
N GLU A 322 -8.65 -2.49 13.05
CA GLU A 322 -9.93 -3.04 13.49
C GLU A 322 -9.69 -4.19 14.47
N ILE A 323 -10.44 -4.20 15.57
CA ILE A 323 -10.49 -5.32 16.52
C ILE A 323 -11.95 -5.59 16.84
N GLU A 324 -12.40 -6.84 16.61
CA GLU A 324 -13.74 -7.28 16.96
C GLU A 324 -13.65 -8.60 17.73
N ASN A 325 -14.56 -8.79 18.66
CA ASN A 325 -14.64 -9.95 19.53
C ASN A 325 -13.29 -10.26 20.22
N PRO A 326 -12.73 -9.32 21.00
CA PRO A 326 -11.42 -9.46 21.62
C PRO A 326 -11.33 -10.62 22.62
N ASP A 327 -12.46 -11.07 23.21
CA ASP A 327 -12.51 -12.17 24.16
C ASP A 327 -12.35 -13.55 23.51
N SER A 328 -12.35 -13.64 22.18
CA SER A 328 -12.11 -14.90 21.47
C SER A 328 -10.66 -15.36 21.60
N GLU A 329 -10.45 -16.66 21.74
CA GLU A 329 -9.11 -17.27 21.81
C GLU A 329 -8.41 -17.36 20.43
N ILE A 330 -9.21 -17.39 19.35
CA ILE A 330 -8.74 -17.53 17.98
C ILE A 330 -9.18 -16.30 17.20
N ALA A 331 -8.25 -15.68 16.47
CA ALA A 331 -8.55 -14.55 15.61
C ALA A 331 -8.16 -14.80 14.15
N ILE A 332 -8.87 -14.14 13.23
CA ILE A 332 -8.48 -14.05 11.81
C ILE A 332 -7.83 -12.69 11.60
N MET A 333 -6.63 -12.70 10.99
CA MET A 333 -5.88 -11.48 10.67
C MET A 333 -5.45 -11.47 9.21
N PRO A 334 -6.29 -10.98 8.29
CA PRO A 334 -5.88 -10.74 6.90
C PRO A 334 -4.99 -9.51 6.78
N TRP A 335 -4.39 -9.33 5.61
CA TRP A 335 -3.70 -8.11 5.23
C TRP A 335 -3.89 -7.79 3.74
N GLY A 336 -3.72 -6.52 3.36
CA GLY A 336 -3.87 -6.11 1.96
C GLY A 336 -5.20 -6.53 1.36
N SER A 337 -5.21 -6.89 0.08
CA SER A 337 -6.43 -7.25 -0.67
C SER A 337 -7.18 -8.47 -0.14
N SER A 338 -6.57 -9.28 0.73
CA SER A 338 -7.26 -10.41 1.36
C SER A 338 -8.31 -9.97 2.40
N LYS A 339 -8.31 -8.69 2.84
CA LYS A 339 -9.25 -8.13 3.84
C LYS A 339 -10.71 -8.40 3.50
N GLY A 340 -11.16 -7.98 2.32
CA GLY A 340 -12.57 -8.06 1.94
C GLY A 340 -13.11 -9.48 1.91
N VAL A 341 -12.35 -10.39 1.30
CA VAL A 341 -12.72 -11.81 1.22
C VAL A 341 -12.69 -12.48 2.58
N ALA A 342 -11.68 -12.17 3.41
CA ALA A 342 -11.59 -12.69 4.76
C ALA A 342 -12.71 -12.16 5.66
N ARG A 343 -13.16 -10.91 5.45
CA ARG A 343 -14.28 -10.34 6.17
C ARG A 343 -15.57 -11.10 5.90
N GLU A 344 -15.86 -11.40 4.64
CA GLU A 344 -17.00 -12.21 4.25
C GLU A 344 -16.90 -13.64 4.80
N ALA A 345 -15.73 -14.26 4.74
CA ALA A 345 -15.51 -15.57 5.32
C ALA A 345 -15.70 -15.57 6.86
N TYR A 346 -15.24 -14.53 7.54
CA TYR A 346 -15.44 -14.32 8.97
C TYR A 346 -16.94 -14.25 9.32
N GLN A 347 -17.73 -13.46 8.58
CA GLN A 347 -19.17 -13.36 8.78
C GLN A 347 -19.85 -14.75 8.64
N GLN A 348 -19.53 -15.49 7.59
CA GLN A 348 -20.07 -16.86 7.39
C GLN A 348 -19.69 -17.81 8.52
N LEU A 349 -18.56 -17.61 9.19
CA LEU A 349 -18.12 -18.47 10.30
C LEU A 349 -18.81 -18.10 11.60
N ILE A 350 -18.98 -16.83 11.93
CA ILE A 350 -19.68 -16.41 13.16
C ILE A 350 -21.17 -16.71 13.10
N GLU A 351 -21.81 -16.64 11.93
CA GLU A 351 -23.18 -17.09 11.71
C GLU A 351 -23.40 -18.58 11.99
N LYS A 352 -22.32 -19.39 11.96
CA LYS A 352 -22.30 -20.81 12.31
C LYS A 352 -21.84 -21.06 13.75
N ASP A 353 -22.06 -20.10 14.64
CA ASP A 353 -21.69 -20.15 16.07
C ASP A 353 -20.19 -20.37 16.35
N LYS A 354 -19.32 -19.93 15.43
CA LYS A 354 -17.87 -19.94 15.68
C LYS A 354 -17.48 -18.72 16.49
N ASN A 355 -16.89 -18.93 17.67
CA ASN A 355 -16.36 -17.86 18.49
C ASN A 355 -14.96 -17.45 17.97
N LEU A 356 -14.94 -16.50 17.03
CA LEU A 356 -13.71 -16.02 16.39
C LEU A 356 -13.57 -14.51 16.59
N GLY A 357 -12.35 -14.03 16.73
CA GLY A 357 -12.01 -12.62 16.70
C GLY A 357 -11.61 -12.17 15.28
N TRP A 358 -11.75 -10.89 15.04
CA TRP A 358 -11.25 -10.22 13.87
C TRP A 358 -10.19 -9.21 14.28
N ILE A 359 -9.04 -9.24 13.63
CA ILE A 359 -7.96 -8.26 13.81
C ILE A 359 -7.49 -7.86 12.42
N TYR A 360 -7.41 -6.56 12.17
CA TYR A 360 -6.88 -6.01 10.92
C TYR A 360 -6.10 -4.74 11.21
N SER A 361 -5.02 -4.51 10.48
CA SER A 361 -4.25 -3.27 10.51
C SER A 361 -3.79 -2.92 9.11
N VAL A 362 -3.89 -1.66 8.75
CA VAL A 362 -3.30 -1.10 7.52
C VAL A 362 -1.77 -1.12 7.61
N ALA A 363 -1.21 -0.89 8.80
CA ALA A 363 0.23 -0.99 9.02
C ALA A 363 0.61 -2.43 9.38
N LEU A 364 1.58 -2.98 8.66
CA LEU A 364 2.23 -4.25 8.99
C LEU A 364 3.50 -4.02 9.80
N ASN A 365 4.14 -2.88 9.64
CA ASN A 365 5.28 -2.45 10.43
C ASN A 365 5.37 -0.91 10.49
N PRO A 366 5.48 -0.30 11.68
CA PRO A 366 5.19 -0.93 12.96
C PRO A 366 3.70 -1.26 13.10
N LEU A 367 3.38 -2.35 13.75
CA LEU A 367 2.01 -2.62 14.15
C LEU A 367 1.60 -1.63 15.27
N PRO A 368 0.36 -1.11 15.27
CA PRO A 368 -0.19 -0.37 16.41
C PRO A 368 -0.10 -1.18 17.70
N GLU A 369 0.19 -0.54 18.82
CA GLU A 369 0.44 -1.24 20.08
C GLU A 369 -0.79 -2.04 20.56
N ASP A 370 -1.99 -1.47 20.41
CA ASP A 370 -3.25 -2.17 20.74
C ASP A 370 -3.40 -3.48 19.94
N VAL A 371 -3.00 -3.46 18.66
CA VAL A 371 -3.02 -4.66 17.80
C VAL A 371 -2.01 -5.69 18.29
N LYS A 372 -0.79 -5.27 18.64
CA LYS A 372 0.24 -6.18 19.17
C LYS A 372 -0.19 -6.84 20.49
N GLU A 373 -0.74 -6.05 21.40
CA GLU A 373 -1.22 -6.55 22.68
C GLU A 373 -2.36 -7.54 22.49
N GLU A 374 -3.31 -7.25 21.60
CA GLU A 374 -4.42 -8.13 21.30
C GLU A 374 -3.94 -9.44 20.66
N LEU A 375 -3.01 -9.37 19.71
CA LEU A 375 -2.43 -10.56 19.07
C LEU A 375 -1.72 -11.49 20.08
N LYS A 376 -1.01 -10.91 21.07
CA LYS A 376 -0.32 -11.68 22.11
C LYS A 376 -1.27 -12.42 23.06
N ARG A 377 -2.53 -11.95 23.19
CA ARG A 377 -3.57 -12.60 24.00
C ARG A 377 -4.21 -13.80 23.31
N LYS A 378 -4.08 -13.90 21.97
CA LYS A 378 -4.69 -14.99 21.20
C LYS A 378 -3.93 -16.31 21.36
N LYS A 379 -4.66 -17.40 21.54
CA LYS A 379 -4.08 -18.76 21.47
C LYS A 379 -3.64 -19.09 20.04
N LEU A 380 -4.37 -18.55 19.06
CA LEU A 380 -4.09 -18.79 17.63
C LEU A 380 -4.53 -17.61 16.78
N VAL A 381 -3.67 -17.18 15.87
CA VAL A 381 -3.99 -16.20 14.83
C VAL A 381 -3.94 -16.89 13.47
N ILE A 382 -5.04 -16.87 12.73
CA ILE A 382 -5.15 -17.45 11.39
C ILE A 382 -4.98 -16.33 10.36
N VAL A 383 -4.02 -16.50 9.48
CA VAL A 383 -3.62 -15.48 8.49
C VAL A 383 -3.94 -15.96 7.07
N PRO A 384 -4.98 -15.43 6.43
CA PRO A 384 -5.21 -15.65 5.01
C PRO A 384 -4.19 -14.86 4.17
N GLU A 385 -3.41 -15.55 3.33
CA GLU A 385 -2.33 -14.94 2.53
C GLU A 385 -2.29 -15.48 1.10
N LEU A 386 -2.07 -14.59 0.13
CA LEU A 386 -1.93 -14.94 -1.28
C LEU A 386 -0.45 -15.21 -1.64
N ASN A 387 0.20 -16.10 -0.91
CA ASN A 387 1.57 -16.55 -1.14
C ASN A 387 1.78 -17.98 -0.65
N TYR A 388 2.89 -18.59 -1.03
CA TYR A 388 3.25 -19.96 -0.62
C TYR A 388 3.87 -20.04 0.77
N GLN A 389 4.68 -19.04 1.14
CA GLN A 389 5.56 -19.10 2.31
C GLN A 389 4.88 -18.69 3.62
N GLY A 390 3.66 -18.13 3.60
CA GLY A 390 3.03 -17.59 4.80
C GLY A 390 3.87 -16.45 5.38
N GLN A 391 4.15 -15.43 4.57
CA GLN A 391 5.13 -14.40 4.92
C GLN A 391 4.69 -13.57 6.12
N TRP A 392 3.42 -13.14 6.15
CA TRP A 392 2.92 -12.36 7.27
C TRP A 392 2.81 -13.20 8.55
N SER A 393 2.29 -14.41 8.47
CA SER A 393 2.26 -15.30 9.63
C SER A 393 3.67 -15.63 10.14
N SER A 394 4.66 -15.70 9.26
CA SER A 394 6.07 -15.91 9.65
C SER A 394 6.63 -14.71 10.43
N ILE A 395 6.33 -13.49 9.98
CA ILE A 395 6.73 -12.26 10.69
C ILE A 395 6.05 -12.20 12.06
N LEU A 396 4.76 -12.51 12.14
CA LEU A 396 4.05 -12.56 13.42
C LEU A 396 4.68 -13.57 14.40
N ARG A 397 5.12 -14.74 13.90
CA ARG A 397 5.84 -15.72 14.72
C ARG A 397 7.22 -15.20 15.19
N MET A 398 7.92 -14.42 14.39
CA MET A 398 9.16 -13.75 14.82
C MET A 398 8.91 -12.77 15.98
N GLU A 399 7.72 -12.20 16.06
CA GLU A 399 7.27 -11.33 17.17
C GLU A 399 6.69 -12.11 18.37
N GLY A 400 6.78 -13.43 18.36
CA GLY A 400 6.30 -14.31 19.44
C GLY A 400 4.79 -14.58 19.42
N ILE A 401 4.09 -14.28 18.32
CA ILE A 401 2.65 -14.50 18.15
C ILE A 401 2.44 -15.88 17.55
N ASN A 402 1.52 -16.68 18.13
CA ASN A 402 1.17 -18.00 17.59
C ASN A 402 0.28 -17.83 16.34
N ALA A 403 0.90 -17.73 15.17
CA ALA A 403 0.23 -17.48 13.90
C ALA A 403 0.43 -18.63 12.91
N VAL A 404 -0.64 -18.94 12.17
CA VAL A 404 -0.64 -19.95 11.10
C VAL A 404 -1.26 -19.38 9.83
N SER A 405 -0.74 -19.78 8.68
CA SER A 405 -1.25 -19.32 7.39
C SER A 405 -2.38 -20.22 6.88
N VAL A 406 -3.32 -19.58 6.18
CA VAL A 406 -4.17 -20.21 5.17
C VAL A 406 -3.74 -19.63 3.83
N THR A 407 -2.92 -20.37 3.08
CA THR A 407 -2.27 -19.87 1.86
C THR A 407 -3.05 -20.20 0.59
N GLN A 408 -2.91 -19.33 -0.40
CA GLN A 408 -3.28 -19.54 -1.80
C GLN A 408 -2.23 -18.86 -2.69
N PHE A 409 -1.77 -19.56 -3.73
CA PHE A 409 -0.72 -19.08 -4.66
C PHE A 409 -1.06 -19.47 -6.09
N THR A 410 -2.25 -19.11 -6.49
CA THR A 410 -2.83 -19.44 -7.81
C THR A 410 -2.85 -18.26 -8.76
N GLY A 411 -2.38 -17.08 -8.32
CA GLY A 411 -2.53 -15.82 -9.03
C GLY A 411 -3.98 -15.27 -9.00
N LEU A 412 -4.85 -15.85 -8.18
CA LEU A 412 -6.25 -15.45 -8.04
C LEU A 412 -6.58 -15.16 -6.57
N PRO A 413 -7.49 -14.21 -6.30
CA PRO A 413 -8.01 -13.99 -4.95
C PRO A 413 -8.71 -15.22 -4.38
N PHE A 414 -8.81 -15.31 -3.06
CA PHE A 414 -9.67 -16.28 -2.39
C PHE A 414 -11.13 -16.08 -2.80
N LYS A 415 -11.93 -17.15 -2.67
CA LYS A 415 -13.38 -17.06 -2.66
C LYS A 415 -13.89 -17.18 -1.22
N PRO A 416 -14.87 -16.38 -0.78
CA PRO A 416 -15.28 -16.30 0.63
C PRO A 416 -15.61 -17.65 1.27
N THR A 417 -16.48 -18.42 0.64
CA THR A 417 -16.91 -19.74 1.18
C THR A 417 -15.79 -20.77 1.18
N GLU A 418 -14.91 -20.78 0.16
CA GLU A 418 -13.74 -21.66 0.13
C GLU A 418 -12.77 -21.29 1.26
N LEU A 419 -12.57 -19.98 1.50
CA LEU A 419 -11.72 -19.50 2.59
C LEU A 419 -12.32 -19.86 3.96
N ALA A 420 -13.62 -19.66 4.16
CA ALA A 420 -14.30 -20.05 5.40
C ALA A 420 -14.13 -21.53 5.72
N ASN A 421 -14.25 -22.40 4.71
CA ASN A 421 -14.02 -23.84 4.88
C ASN A 421 -12.57 -24.15 5.26
N LYS A 422 -11.59 -23.58 4.54
CA LYS A 422 -10.16 -23.74 4.85
C LYS A 422 -9.82 -23.28 6.28
N ILE A 423 -10.38 -22.16 6.74
CA ILE A 423 -10.21 -21.66 8.11
C ILE A 423 -10.81 -22.64 9.11
N SER A 424 -12.04 -23.11 8.85
CA SER A 424 -12.71 -24.08 9.73
C SER A 424 -11.92 -25.40 9.87
N ASP A 425 -11.37 -25.89 8.75
CA ASP A 425 -10.56 -27.12 8.76
C ASP A 425 -9.22 -26.89 9.49
N LYS A 426 -8.61 -25.71 9.33
CA LYS A 426 -7.39 -25.34 10.04
C LYS A 426 -7.58 -25.27 11.56
N ILE A 427 -8.73 -24.77 12.01
CA ILE A 427 -9.09 -24.75 13.45
C ILE A 427 -9.22 -26.17 14.02
N LYS A 428 -9.86 -27.08 13.27
CA LYS A 428 -10.00 -28.49 13.70
C LYS A 428 -8.63 -29.16 13.78
N GLU A 429 -7.81 -29.01 12.75
CA GLU A 429 -6.46 -29.62 12.67
C GLU A 429 -5.56 -29.26 13.85
N ILE A 430 -5.71 -28.06 14.41
CA ILE A 430 -4.89 -27.57 15.52
C ILE A 430 -5.55 -27.86 16.88
N GLY A 431 -6.87 -28.05 16.90
CA GLY A 431 -7.63 -28.38 18.13
C GLY A 431 -7.60 -29.86 18.53
N ASP A 432 -7.17 -30.72 17.64
CA ASP A 432 -6.88 -32.15 17.88
C ASP A 432 -5.40 -32.31 18.30
#